data_1a66c14ce387ec6c0148309d00689ff8
#
_entry.id   1a66c14ce387ec6c0148309d00689ff8
#
_cell.length_a   1.000
_cell.length_b   1.000
_cell.length_c   1.000
_cell.angle_alpha   90.00
_cell.angle_beta   90.00
_cell.angle_gamma   90.00
#
_symmetry.space_group_name_H-M   'P 1'
#
loop_
_entity.id
_entity.type
_entity.pdbx_description
1 polymer ?
#
loop_
_entity_poly.entity_id
_entity_poly.type
_entity_poly.pdbx_seq_one_letter_code
_entity_poly.pdbx_strand_id
1 'polypeptide(L)'
;EEFVSGLVGSMEDDIDFILLFGSAARGEFILGKSDVDLIIQTKSDAAVRRVERFAESLFWRLNEKHGTQFEKVLSTGMSESILEESIKFLEKHVRLYKPFEVFGPNDIDWSEGLVKRPDLLPGAVLVASQLTLLYKMKYEGKILFGRDIRPEINPHFTWWERLKAIMVPQSIALASFVLALILPQKATGYAVKALFYEVESVNIYQKSMIPPPQEKMRSFAEASQFENAVFDRL
;
A
#
# COMPACT_ATOMS: atom_id res chain seq x y z
N GLU A 1 8.11 2.32 -16.10
CA GLU A 1 8.76 3.46 -16.77
C GLU A 1 7.81 4.12 -17.77
N GLU A 2 7.23 3.39 -18.74
CA GLU A 2 6.37 3.94 -19.79
C GLU A 2 5.14 4.70 -19.24
N PHE A 3 4.53 4.23 -18.15
CA PHE A 3 3.44 4.94 -17.48
C PHE A 3 3.88 6.32 -16.97
N VAL A 4 4.99 6.39 -16.26
CA VAL A 4 5.50 7.64 -15.70
C VAL A 4 5.92 8.60 -16.82
N SER A 5 6.64 8.11 -17.83
CA SER A 5 7.05 8.94 -18.99
C SER A 5 5.85 9.47 -19.76
N GLY A 6 4.82 8.66 -19.98
CA GLY A 6 3.60 9.08 -20.67
C GLY A 6 2.77 10.08 -19.85
N LEU A 7 2.73 9.91 -18.55
CA LEU A 7 2.03 10.81 -17.64
C LEU A 7 2.74 12.18 -17.57
N VAL A 8 4.04 12.17 -17.33
CA VAL A 8 4.87 13.39 -17.28
C VAL A 8 4.83 14.12 -18.63
N GLY A 9 5.04 13.40 -19.75
CA GLY A 9 5.00 14.03 -21.07
C GLY A 9 3.71 14.75 -21.45
N SER A 10 2.61 14.46 -20.74
CA SER A 10 1.30 15.07 -21.00
C SER A 10 0.80 16.00 -19.90
N MET A 11 1.28 15.85 -18.66
CA MET A 11 0.74 16.52 -17.47
C MET A 11 1.83 17.11 -16.55
N GLU A 12 3.03 17.35 -17.07
CA GLU A 12 4.18 17.88 -16.30
C GLU A 12 3.85 19.15 -15.52
N ASP A 13 3.11 20.07 -16.16
CA ASP A 13 2.72 21.35 -15.56
C ASP A 13 1.78 21.19 -14.37
N ASP A 14 1.05 20.08 -14.31
CA ASP A 14 0.06 19.80 -13.26
C ASP A 14 0.62 18.95 -12.11
N ILE A 15 1.74 18.25 -12.32
CA ILE A 15 2.30 17.29 -11.36
C ILE A 15 3.42 17.93 -10.56
N ASP A 16 3.35 17.84 -9.23
CA ASP A 16 4.41 18.24 -8.30
C ASP A 16 5.46 17.14 -8.16
N PHE A 17 5.00 15.91 -7.86
CA PHE A 17 5.89 14.75 -7.82
C PHE A 17 5.15 13.42 -8.07
N ILE A 18 5.95 12.39 -8.41
CA ILE A 18 5.53 10.99 -8.47
C ILE A 18 6.48 10.19 -7.59
N LEU A 19 5.91 9.48 -6.62
CA LEU A 19 6.64 8.64 -5.66
C LEU A 19 6.20 7.19 -5.80
N LEU A 20 7.17 6.29 -5.99
CA LEU A 20 6.98 4.84 -5.93
C LEU A 20 7.42 4.35 -4.56
N PHE A 21 6.64 3.46 -3.93
CA PHE A 21 7.01 2.82 -2.67
C PHE A 21 6.62 1.33 -2.65
N GLY A 22 6.79 0.66 -1.52
CA GLY A 22 6.47 -0.76 -1.40
C GLY A 22 7.47 -1.70 -2.10
N SER A 23 7.04 -2.91 -2.43
CA SER A 23 7.90 -3.96 -2.99
C SER A 23 8.55 -3.57 -4.32
N ALA A 24 7.83 -2.85 -5.17
CA ALA A 24 8.36 -2.38 -6.45
C ALA A 24 9.52 -1.37 -6.27
N ALA A 25 9.44 -0.50 -5.26
CA ALA A 25 10.50 0.46 -4.96
C ALA A 25 11.77 -0.25 -4.45
N ARG A 26 11.61 -1.35 -3.71
CA ARG A 26 12.72 -2.14 -3.19
C ARG A 26 13.37 -3.07 -4.24
N GLY A 27 12.76 -3.22 -5.42
CA GLY A 27 13.22 -4.17 -6.44
C GLY A 27 12.80 -5.62 -6.17
N GLU A 28 11.79 -5.84 -5.34
CA GLU A 28 11.26 -7.14 -4.92
C GLU A 28 9.95 -7.48 -5.62
N PHE A 29 9.67 -6.79 -6.70
CA PHE A 29 8.44 -6.97 -7.46
C PHE A 29 8.37 -8.38 -8.06
N ILE A 30 7.29 -9.10 -7.74
CA ILE A 30 6.97 -10.42 -8.31
C ILE A 30 5.73 -10.27 -9.17
N LEU A 31 5.87 -10.51 -10.47
CA LEU A 31 4.76 -10.41 -11.41
C LEU A 31 3.60 -11.33 -11.00
N GLY A 32 2.40 -10.76 -10.95
CA GLY A 32 1.17 -11.48 -10.56
C GLY A 32 0.99 -11.70 -9.05
N LYS A 33 1.92 -11.20 -8.21
CA LYS A 33 1.83 -11.31 -6.75
C LYS A 33 2.05 -9.98 -6.02
N SER A 34 2.89 -9.10 -6.56
CA SER A 34 3.22 -7.83 -5.92
C SER A 34 2.40 -6.71 -6.51
N ASP A 35 1.92 -5.83 -5.64
CA ASP A 35 1.27 -4.58 -6.02
C ASP A 35 2.34 -3.52 -6.37
N VAL A 36 1.96 -2.58 -7.23
CA VAL A 36 2.75 -1.37 -7.52
C VAL A 36 2.06 -0.22 -6.83
N ASP A 37 2.75 0.44 -5.91
CA ASP A 37 2.21 1.52 -5.11
C ASP A 37 2.81 2.86 -5.56
N LEU A 38 2.02 3.66 -6.27
CA LEU A 38 2.39 4.99 -6.73
C LEU A 38 1.56 6.07 -6.08
N ILE A 39 2.20 7.14 -5.65
CA ILE A 39 1.55 8.39 -5.29
C ILE A 39 1.91 9.46 -6.31
N ILE A 40 0.90 10.14 -6.80
CA ILE A 40 1.00 11.28 -7.71
C ILE A 40 0.42 12.48 -6.97
N GLN A 41 1.25 13.47 -6.68
CA GLN A 41 0.76 14.74 -6.15
C GLN A 41 0.70 15.78 -7.24
N THR A 42 -0.42 16.49 -7.28
CA THR A 42 -0.62 17.62 -8.20
C THR A 42 -0.17 18.93 -7.57
N LYS A 43 0.15 19.93 -8.41
CA LYS A 43 0.51 21.29 -7.97
C LYS A 43 -0.72 22.07 -7.47
N SER A 44 -1.93 21.65 -7.84
CA SER A 44 -3.18 22.28 -7.40
C SER A 44 -4.32 21.27 -7.26
N ASP A 45 -5.27 21.53 -6.36
CA ASP A 45 -6.45 20.70 -6.17
C ASP A 45 -7.33 20.64 -7.43
N ALA A 46 -7.35 21.72 -8.22
CA ALA A 46 -8.08 21.77 -9.47
C ALA A 46 -7.56 20.78 -10.53
N ALA A 47 -6.29 20.41 -10.46
CA ALA A 47 -5.66 19.46 -11.39
C ALA A 47 -5.97 18.00 -11.06
N VAL A 48 -6.32 17.67 -9.82
CA VAL A 48 -6.49 16.28 -9.33
C VAL A 48 -7.35 15.43 -10.27
N ARG A 49 -8.58 15.86 -10.54
CA ARG A 49 -9.50 15.10 -11.39
C ARG A 49 -9.02 14.95 -12.84
N ARG A 50 -8.27 15.92 -13.35
CA ARG A 50 -7.73 15.88 -14.72
C ARG A 50 -6.59 14.88 -14.78
N VAL A 51 -5.64 14.96 -13.86
CA VAL A 51 -4.49 14.05 -13.75
C VAL A 51 -4.97 12.63 -13.48
N GLU A 52 -5.92 12.44 -12.55
CA GLU A 52 -6.48 11.12 -12.24
C GLU A 52 -7.10 10.45 -13.48
N ARG A 53 -7.97 11.16 -14.21
CA ARG A 53 -8.60 10.62 -15.42
C ARG A 53 -7.60 10.28 -16.52
N PHE A 54 -6.58 11.13 -16.69
CA PHE A 54 -5.53 10.87 -17.67
C PHE A 54 -4.69 9.67 -17.27
N ALA A 55 -4.23 9.62 -16.00
CA ALA A 55 -3.47 8.51 -15.45
C ALA A 55 -4.24 7.18 -15.58
N GLU A 56 -5.54 7.18 -15.28
CA GLU A 56 -6.39 5.99 -15.42
C GLU A 56 -6.51 5.54 -16.89
N SER A 57 -6.75 6.46 -17.80
CA SER A 57 -6.81 6.15 -19.24
C SER A 57 -5.49 5.61 -19.76
N LEU A 58 -4.36 6.23 -19.36
CA LEU A 58 -3.02 5.80 -19.74
C LEU A 58 -2.72 4.40 -19.16
N PHE A 59 -3.05 4.17 -17.89
CA PHE A 59 -2.83 2.90 -17.23
C PHE A 59 -3.56 1.75 -17.95
N TRP A 60 -4.86 1.92 -18.26
CA TRP A 60 -5.63 0.87 -18.93
C TRP A 60 -5.15 0.61 -20.35
N ARG A 61 -4.73 1.64 -21.08
CA ARG A 61 -4.13 1.49 -22.40
C ARG A 61 -2.82 0.70 -22.34
N LEU A 62 -1.98 0.96 -21.34
CA LEU A 62 -0.72 0.21 -21.15
C LEU A 62 -0.97 -1.22 -20.67
N ASN A 63 -1.97 -1.42 -19.80
CA ASN A 63 -2.39 -2.75 -19.36
C ASN A 63 -2.82 -3.62 -20.57
N GLU A 64 -3.60 -3.06 -21.47
CA GLU A 64 -4.01 -3.73 -22.72
C GLU A 64 -2.82 -3.98 -23.64
N LYS A 65 -1.97 -2.98 -23.85
CA LYS A 65 -0.78 -3.07 -24.71
C LYS A 65 0.20 -4.16 -24.24
N HIS A 66 0.41 -4.29 -22.95
CA HIS A 66 1.39 -5.20 -22.36
C HIS A 66 0.79 -6.50 -21.82
N GLY A 67 -0.53 -6.66 -21.83
CA GLY A 67 -1.22 -7.84 -21.31
C GLY A 67 -0.94 -8.09 -19.82
N THR A 68 -0.85 -7.04 -19.01
CA THR A 68 -0.41 -7.15 -17.60
C THR A 68 -1.47 -7.71 -16.65
N GLN A 69 -2.64 -8.09 -17.15
CA GLN A 69 -3.71 -8.78 -16.41
C GLN A 69 -4.29 -8.03 -15.20
N PHE A 70 -4.13 -6.70 -15.14
CA PHE A 70 -4.92 -5.92 -14.21
C PHE A 70 -6.38 -5.91 -14.68
N GLU A 71 -7.32 -6.21 -13.80
CA GLU A 71 -8.73 -6.25 -14.14
C GLU A 71 -9.40 -4.89 -13.87
N LYS A 72 -10.18 -4.40 -14.85
CA LYS A 72 -10.96 -3.13 -14.71
C LYS A 72 -12.03 -3.18 -13.63
N VAL A 73 -12.59 -4.35 -13.44
CA VAL A 73 -13.56 -4.70 -12.42
C VAL A 73 -13.19 -6.11 -12.00
N LEU A 74 -13.19 -6.37 -10.73
CA LEU A 74 -13.15 -7.75 -10.27
C LEU A 74 -14.18 -8.50 -11.10
N SER A 75 -13.69 -9.43 -11.93
CA SER A 75 -14.51 -10.11 -12.93
C SER A 75 -15.82 -10.54 -12.30
N THR A 76 -16.92 -10.13 -12.90
CA THR A 76 -18.25 -10.63 -12.59
C THR A 76 -18.41 -12.08 -13.06
N GLY A 77 -17.42 -12.90 -12.81
CA GLY A 77 -17.61 -14.34 -12.77
C GLY A 77 -18.66 -14.58 -11.68
N MET A 78 -19.77 -15.16 -12.04
CA MET A 78 -20.86 -15.46 -11.12
C MET A 78 -20.27 -16.06 -9.84
N SER A 79 -20.25 -15.26 -8.80
CA SER A 79 -19.81 -15.66 -7.48
C SER A 79 -20.91 -16.47 -6.86
N GLU A 80 -20.63 -17.71 -6.55
CA GLU A 80 -21.61 -18.63 -5.95
C GLU A 80 -21.80 -18.42 -4.44
N SER A 81 -21.10 -17.45 -3.82
CA SER A 81 -21.22 -17.24 -2.38
C SER A 81 -21.31 -15.76 -1.96
N ILE A 82 -22.21 -15.47 -1.02
CA ILE A 82 -22.37 -14.17 -0.34
C ILE A 82 -21.05 -13.69 0.27
N LEU A 83 -20.16 -14.60 0.65
CA LEU A 83 -18.87 -14.31 1.26
C LEU A 83 -17.86 -13.76 0.22
N GLU A 84 -17.86 -14.28 -1.00
CA GLU A 84 -17.05 -13.75 -2.09
C GLU A 84 -17.54 -12.35 -2.50
N GLU A 85 -18.84 -12.10 -2.49
CA GLU A 85 -19.39 -10.76 -2.71
C GLU A 85 -18.95 -9.78 -1.61
N SER A 86 -18.92 -10.23 -0.36
CA SER A 86 -18.46 -9.40 0.76
C SER A 86 -16.96 -9.09 0.68
N ILE A 87 -16.14 -10.04 0.26
CA ILE A 87 -14.71 -9.84 0.02
C ILE A 87 -14.49 -8.92 -1.19
N LYS A 88 -15.19 -9.13 -2.28
CA LYS A 88 -15.17 -8.26 -3.47
C LYS A 88 -15.67 -6.85 -3.14
N PHE A 89 -16.68 -6.73 -2.28
CA PHE A 89 -17.17 -5.44 -1.78
C PHE A 89 -16.10 -4.71 -0.96
N LEU A 90 -15.42 -5.42 -0.04
CA LEU A 90 -14.30 -4.88 0.73
C LEU A 90 -13.12 -4.46 -0.18
N GLU A 91 -12.72 -5.31 -1.10
CA GLU A 91 -11.65 -5.03 -2.07
C GLU A 91 -12.00 -3.84 -2.96
N LYS A 92 -13.26 -3.72 -3.41
CA LYS A 92 -13.77 -2.61 -4.22
C LYS A 92 -13.79 -1.28 -3.44
N HIS A 93 -14.18 -1.31 -2.17
CA HIS A 93 -14.25 -0.11 -1.34
C HIS A 93 -12.89 0.36 -0.84
N VAL A 94 -11.89 -0.54 -0.77
CA VAL A 94 -10.50 -0.20 -0.44
C VAL A 94 -9.71 0.24 -1.68
N ARG A 95 -10.34 0.29 -2.87
CA ARG A 95 -9.73 0.71 -4.15
C ARG A 95 -8.41 -0.01 -4.49
N LEU A 96 -8.29 -1.29 -4.14
CA LEU A 96 -7.09 -2.09 -4.34
C LEU A 96 -6.74 -2.41 -5.81
N TYR A 97 -7.52 -1.92 -6.75
CA TYR A 97 -7.36 -2.26 -8.18
C TYR A 97 -6.53 -1.25 -8.97
N LYS A 98 -6.27 -0.04 -8.42
CA LYS A 98 -5.44 0.95 -9.07
C LYS A 98 -4.05 0.98 -8.44
N PRO A 99 -2.98 0.89 -9.23
CA PRO A 99 -1.61 0.93 -8.72
C PRO A 99 -1.15 2.36 -8.38
N PHE A 100 -2.03 3.35 -8.39
CA PHE A 100 -1.71 4.73 -8.10
C PHE A 100 -2.88 5.45 -7.43
N GLU A 101 -2.52 6.43 -6.60
CA GLU A 101 -3.45 7.40 -6.02
C GLU A 101 -3.00 8.82 -6.38
N VAL A 102 -3.97 9.70 -6.68
CA VAL A 102 -3.71 11.09 -7.05
C VAL A 102 -4.23 12.02 -5.96
N PHE A 103 -3.35 12.86 -5.46
CA PHE A 103 -3.62 13.81 -4.37
C PHE A 103 -3.39 15.24 -4.81
N GLY A 104 -4.20 16.15 -4.27
CA GLY A 104 -3.95 17.58 -4.32
C GLY A 104 -2.99 18.02 -3.20
N PRO A 105 -2.48 19.25 -3.24
CA PRO A 105 -1.59 19.77 -2.21
C PRO A 105 -2.24 19.87 -0.82
N ASN A 106 -3.57 19.97 -0.75
CA ASN A 106 -4.31 20.06 0.50
C ASN A 106 -4.83 18.71 1.02
N ASP A 107 -4.68 17.63 0.24
CA ASP A 107 -5.19 16.31 0.61
C ASP A 107 -4.33 15.60 1.66
N ILE A 108 -3.04 15.91 1.71
CA ILE A 108 -2.10 15.33 2.66
C ILE A 108 -1.28 16.45 3.30
N ASP A 109 -1.25 16.45 4.63
CA ASP A 109 -0.30 17.23 5.40
C ASP A 109 0.92 16.36 5.71
N TRP A 110 1.96 16.53 4.92
CA TRP A 110 3.17 15.70 5.03
C TRP A 110 3.93 15.93 6.32
N SER A 111 3.90 17.18 6.84
CA SER A 111 4.56 17.56 8.08
C SER A 111 3.86 17.00 9.31
N GLU A 112 2.54 16.93 9.29
CA GLU A 112 1.73 16.35 10.36
C GLU A 112 1.39 14.87 10.11
N GLY A 113 1.73 14.35 8.95
CA GLY A 113 1.43 12.95 8.60
C GLY A 113 -0.05 12.64 8.54
N LEU A 114 -0.88 13.62 8.17
CA LEU A 114 -2.33 13.53 8.17
C LEU A 114 -2.89 13.54 6.74
N VAL A 115 -3.66 12.53 6.40
CA VAL A 115 -4.47 12.52 5.18
C VAL A 115 -5.80 13.19 5.47
N LYS A 116 -6.08 14.28 4.74
CA LYS A 116 -7.25 15.16 4.96
C LYS A 116 -8.43 14.83 4.05
N ARG A 117 -8.26 13.91 3.09
CA ARG A 117 -9.32 13.48 2.16
C ARG A 117 -10.18 12.36 2.76
N PRO A 118 -11.41 12.68 3.20
CA PRO A 118 -12.29 11.69 3.82
C PRO A 118 -12.90 10.70 2.80
N ASP A 119 -12.99 11.05 1.53
CA ASP A 119 -13.56 10.23 0.46
C ASP A 119 -12.66 9.06 0.02
N LEU A 120 -11.34 9.18 0.22
CA LEU A 120 -10.41 8.08 0.00
C LEU A 120 -10.45 7.04 1.14
N LEU A 121 -11.18 7.28 2.20
CA LEU A 121 -10.85 6.75 3.49
C LEU A 121 -11.94 6.08 4.34
N PRO A 122 -13.20 5.85 3.96
CA PRO A 122 -14.15 5.30 4.94
C PRO A 122 -13.74 3.93 5.51
N GLY A 123 -12.91 3.17 4.79
CA GLY A 123 -12.40 1.87 5.25
C GLY A 123 -10.89 1.86 5.55
N ALA A 124 -10.10 2.42 4.65
CA ALA A 124 -8.63 2.30 4.72
C ALA A 124 -8.02 3.09 5.89
N VAL A 125 -8.54 4.27 6.22
CA VAL A 125 -8.03 5.07 7.36
C VAL A 125 -8.42 4.51 8.70
N LEU A 126 -9.57 3.87 8.80
CA LEU A 126 -9.94 3.18 10.04
C LEU A 126 -9.11 1.92 10.26
N VAL A 127 -8.65 1.28 9.20
CA VAL A 127 -8.04 -0.06 9.24
C VAL A 127 -6.53 -0.01 8.98
N ALA A 128 -6.03 0.80 8.06
CA ALA A 128 -4.60 0.88 7.77
C ALA A 128 -3.88 1.89 8.67
N SER A 129 -2.73 1.50 9.21
CA SER A 129 -1.85 2.44 9.90
C SER A 129 -1.24 3.40 8.89
N GLN A 130 -1.62 4.68 8.96
CA GLN A 130 -1.02 5.75 8.18
C GLN A 130 0.47 5.88 8.46
N LEU A 131 0.85 5.63 9.69
CA LEU A 131 2.24 5.65 10.13
C LEU A 131 3.10 4.68 9.34
N THR A 132 2.66 3.43 9.18
CA THR A 132 3.40 2.42 8.40
C THR A 132 3.54 2.84 6.94
N LEU A 133 2.48 3.41 6.36
CA LEU A 133 2.49 3.90 4.99
C LEU A 133 3.48 5.06 4.81
N LEU A 134 3.39 6.09 5.66
CA LEU A 134 4.29 7.24 5.63
C LEU A 134 5.75 6.85 5.89
N TYR A 135 5.96 5.87 6.76
CA TYR A 135 7.30 5.32 7.00
C TYR A 135 7.88 4.68 5.73
N LYS A 136 7.09 3.85 5.04
CA LYS A 136 7.50 3.25 3.76
C LYS A 136 7.80 4.31 2.70
N MET A 137 6.95 5.33 2.58
CA MET A 137 7.18 6.44 1.65
C MET A 137 8.48 7.17 1.94
N LYS A 138 8.74 7.49 3.21
CA LYS A 138 9.93 8.23 3.64
C LYS A 138 11.22 7.45 3.41
N TYR A 139 11.28 6.21 3.82
CA TYR A 139 12.53 5.45 3.88
C TYR A 139 12.75 4.47 2.73
N GLU A 140 11.69 3.96 2.12
CA GLU A 140 11.77 3.03 0.99
C GLU A 140 11.38 3.69 -0.34
N GLY A 141 10.72 4.87 -0.29
CA GLY A 141 10.19 5.54 -1.47
C GLY A 141 11.27 5.99 -2.44
N LYS A 142 10.95 5.91 -3.73
CA LYS A 142 11.76 6.43 -4.84
C LYS A 142 11.00 7.51 -5.57
N ILE A 143 11.57 8.70 -5.66
CA ILE A 143 11.02 9.76 -6.50
C ILE A 143 11.27 9.39 -7.96
N LEU A 144 10.19 9.30 -8.72
CA LEU A 144 10.24 9.01 -10.16
C LEU A 144 10.16 10.29 -11.00
N PHE A 145 9.58 11.36 -10.44
CA PHE A 145 9.48 12.67 -11.06
C PHE A 145 9.25 13.75 -10.01
N GLY A 146 9.77 14.98 -10.27
CA GLY A 146 9.46 16.18 -9.54
C GLY A 146 10.19 16.34 -8.21
N ARG A 147 9.55 17.00 -7.26
CA ARG A 147 10.13 17.38 -5.97
C ARG A 147 10.33 16.16 -5.06
N ASP A 148 11.44 16.12 -4.33
CA ASP A 148 11.63 15.09 -3.29
C ASP A 148 10.88 15.47 -2.02
N ILE A 149 9.74 14.81 -1.79
CA ILE A 149 8.88 15.01 -0.63
C ILE A 149 9.38 14.28 0.62
N ARG A 150 10.24 13.28 0.48
CA ARG A 150 10.63 12.39 1.60
C ARG A 150 11.18 13.11 2.83
N PRO A 151 11.98 14.19 2.72
CA PRO A 151 12.44 14.94 3.89
C PRO A 151 11.30 15.61 4.67
N GLU A 152 10.20 15.97 4.00
CA GLU A 152 9.06 16.64 4.59
C GLU A 152 8.10 15.67 5.30
N ILE A 153 8.15 14.39 4.96
CA ILE A 153 7.29 13.38 5.60
C ILE A 153 7.71 13.22 7.06
N ASN A 154 6.78 13.51 7.97
CA ASN A 154 6.99 13.37 9.39
C ASN A 154 5.96 12.41 10.00
N PRO A 155 6.27 11.11 10.13
CA PRO A 155 5.33 10.13 10.68
C PRO A 155 5.12 10.38 12.18
N HIS A 156 3.89 10.71 12.57
CA HIS A 156 3.55 10.90 13.98
C HIS A 156 3.11 9.61 14.65
N PHE A 157 3.75 9.29 15.79
CA PHE A 157 3.43 8.13 16.61
C PHE A 157 2.30 8.44 17.60
N THR A 158 1.09 8.66 17.11
CA THR A 158 -0.06 8.84 17.99
C THR A 158 -0.47 7.51 18.64
N TRP A 159 -1.14 7.58 19.80
CA TRP A 159 -1.72 6.41 20.45
C TRP A 159 -2.67 5.64 19.52
N TRP A 160 -3.47 6.36 18.74
CA TRP A 160 -4.41 5.75 17.80
C TRP A 160 -3.72 5.00 16.67
N GLU A 161 -2.65 5.54 16.12
CA GLU A 161 -1.83 4.85 15.11
C GLU A 161 -1.18 3.57 15.67
N ARG A 162 -0.71 3.63 16.93
CA ARG A 162 -0.18 2.43 17.61
C ARG A 162 -1.25 1.37 17.78
N LEU A 163 -2.45 1.75 18.18
CA LEU A 163 -3.57 0.84 18.31
C LEU A 163 -3.92 0.17 16.97
N LYS A 164 -4.02 0.97 15.89
CA LYS A 164 -4.26 0.44 14.54
C LYS A 164 -3.17 -0.53 14.10
N ALA A 165 -1.90 -0.19 14.31
CA ALA A 165 -0.78 -1.05 13.94
C ALA A 165 -0.83 -2.43 14.62
N ILE A 166 -1.38 -2.51 15.84
CA ILE A 166 -1.60 -3.79 16.54
C ILE A 166 -2.86 -4.47 16.02
N MET A 167 -3.97 -3.74 15.88
CA MET A 167 -5.27 -4.34 15.56
C MET A 167 -5.37 -4.86 14.13
N VAL A 168 -4.69 -4.23 13.17
CA VAL A 168 -4.78 -4.61 11.76
C VAL A 168 -4.23 -6.01 11.49
N PRO A 169 -3.00 -6.36 11.89
CA PRO A 169 -2.50 -7.72 11.73
C PRO A 169 -3.39 -8.75 12.43
N GLN A 170 -3.86 -8.45 13.63
CA GLN A 170 -4.74 -9.35 14.40
C GLN A 170 -6.09 -9.57 13.69
N SER A 171 -6.66 -8.52 13.12
CA SER A 171 -7.91 -8.62 12.34
C SER A 171 -7.73 -9.46 11.09
N ILE A 172 -6.60 -9.31 10.39
CA ILE A 172 -6.27 -10.10 9.20
C ILE A 172 -6.01 -11.57 9.59
N ALA A 173 -5.33 -11.82 10.70
CA ALA A 173 -5.10 -13.16 11.23
C ALA A 173 -6.42 -13.86 11.59
N LEU A 174 -7.33 -13.14 12.26
CA LEU A 174 -8.67 -13.65 12.59
C LEU A 174 -9.49 -13.95 11.33
N ALA A 175 -9.46 -13.03 10.35
CA ALA A 175 -10.11 -13.25 9.06
C ALA A 175 -9.52 -14.48 8.34
N SER A 176 -8.20 -14.65 8.37
CA SER A 176 -7.54 -15.84 7.84
C SER A 176 -8.05 -17.14 8.51
N PHE A 177 -8.18 -17.14 9.83
CA PHE A 177 -8.70 -18.29 10.56
C PHE A 177 -10.14 -18.66 10.16
N VAL A 178 -11.01 -17.65 10.02
CA VAL A 178 -12.40 -17.86 9.54
C VAL A 178 -12.40 -18.38 8.10
N LEU A 179 -11.56 -17.79 7.23
CA LEU A 179 -11.44 -18.22 5.83
C LEU A 179 -10.88 -19.64 5.68
N ALA A 180 -10.07 -20.11 6.62
CA ALA A 180 -9.53 -21.48 6.58
C ALA A 180 -10.62 -22.56 6.58
N LEU A 181 -11.78 -22.25 7.14
CA LEU A 181 -12.94 -23.17 7.17
C LEU A 181 -13.66 -23.24 5.82
N ILE A 182 -13.55 -22.21 4.97
CA ILE A 182 -14.36 -22.05 3.75
C ILE A 182 -13.46 -22.03 2.49
N LEU A 183 -12.34 -21.31 2.55
CA LEU A 183 -11.42 -21.07 1.43
C LEU A 183 -9.96 -21.24 1.88
N PRO A 184 -9.48 -22.46 2.20
CA PRO A 184 -8.17 -22.69 2.81
C PRO A 184 -6.99 -22.17 1.98
N GLN A 185 -7.09 -22.16 0.67
CA GLN A 185 -6.02 -21.63 -0.21
C GLN A 185 -5.84 -20.12 -0.05
N LYS A 186 -6.93 -19.35 0.10
CA LYS A 186 -6.86 -17.91 0.36
C LYS A 186 -6.45 -17.61 1.80
N ALA A 187 -6.87 -18.42 2.76
CA ALA A 187 -6.54 -18.28 4.16
C ALA A 187 -5.04 -18.20 4.42
N THR A 188 -4.25 -19.08 3.80
CA THR A 188 -2.79 -19.08 3.92
C THR A 188 -2.18 -17.74 3.50
N GLY A 189 -2.65 -17.16 2.38
CA GLY A 189 -2.19 -15.85 1.92
C GLY A 189 -2.44 -14.73 2.93
N TYR A 190 -3.63 -14.72 3.54
CA TYR A 190 -3.98 -13.74 4.59
C TYR A 190 -3.17 -13.95 5.87
N ALA A 191 -2.93 -15.20 6.27
CA ALA A 191 -2.09 -15.51 7.44
C ALA A 191 -0.66 -14.97 7.25
N VAL A 192 -0.07 -15.19 6.08
CA VAL A 192 1.26 -14.68 5.73
C VAL A 192 1.27 -13.14 5.72
N LYS A 193 0.24 -12.50 5.13
CA LYS A 193 0.11 -11.03 5.17
C LYS A 193 0.03 -10.50 6.61
N ALA A 194 -0.75 -11.15 7.47
CA ALA A 194 -0.86 -10.75 8.88
C ALA A 194 0.49 -10.79 9.58
N LEU A 195 1.26 -11.88 9.38
CA LEU A 195 2.59 -12.02 9.95
C LEU A 195 3.55 -10.92 9.46
N PHE A 196 3.56 -10.62 8.17
CA PHE A 196 4.41 -9.55 7.63
C PHE A 196 4.04 -8.17 8.18
N TYR A 197 2.76 -7.85 8.32
CA TYR A 197 2.31 -6.59 8.91
C TYR A 197 2.68 -6.48 10.38
N GLU A 198 2.61 -7.59 11.15
CA GLU A 198 3.06 -7.63 12.54
C GLU A 198 4.56 -7.34 12.64
N VAL A 199 5.36 -8.06 11.85
CA VAL A 199 6.82 -7.87 11.79
C VAL A 199 7.18 -6.42 11.42
N GLU A 200 6.54 -5.85 10.42
CA GLU A 200 6.76 -4.46 10.02
C GLU A 200 6.39 -3.49 11.14
N SER A 201 5.23 -3.68 11.77
CA SER A 201 4.78 -2.82 12.87
C SER A 201 5.75 -2.85 14.04
N VAL A 202 6.19 -4.01 14.47
CA VAL A 202 7.16 -4.14 15.59
C VAL A 202 8.48 -3.47 15.23
N ASN A 203 9.01 -3.69 14.03
CA ASN A 203 10.27 -3.07 13.61
C ASN A 203 10.17 -1.54 13.56
N ILE A 204 9.07 -0.98 13.02
CA ILE A 204 8.85 0.47 12.99
C ILE A 204 8.78 1.05 14.41
N TYR A 205 8.03 0.42 15.31
CA TYR A 205 7.80 0.95 16.65
C TYR A 205 8.96 0.76 17.59
N GLN A 206 9.73 -0.31 17.45
CA GLN A 206 10.87 -0.58 18.34
C GLN A 206 12.19 -0.06 17.81
N LYS A 207 12.45 -0.19 16.51
CA LYS A 207 13.74 0.16 15.93
C LYS A 207 13.71 1.44 15.10
N SER A 208 12.53 2.03 14.89
CA SER A 208 12.34 3.18 14.00
C SER A 208 12.97 2.97 12.62
N MET A 209 12.92 1.75 12.11
CA MET A 209 13.49 1.36 10.83
C MET A 209 12.64 0.29 10.15
N ILE A 210 12.70 0.23 8.82
CA ILE A 210 12.14 -0.86 8.03
C ILE A 210 13.34 -1.66 7.53
N PRO A 211 13.59 -2.86 8.08
CA PRO A 211 14.68 -3.69 7.61
C PRO A 211 14.39 -4.25 6.23
N PRO A 212 15.42 -4.57 5.42
CA PRO A 212 15.25 -5.31 4.18
C PRO A 212 14.45 -6.60 4.41
N PRO A 213 13.69 -7.10 3.45
CA PRO A 213 12.82 -8.27 3.63
C PRO A 213 13.53 -9.50 4.16
N GLN A 214 14.76 -9.75 3.68
CA GLN A 214 15.58 -10.89 4.15
C GLN A 214 15.97 -10.76 5.63
N GLU A 215 15.99 -9.55 6.16
CA GLU A 215 16.34 -9.26 7.55
C GLU A 215 15.11 -9.02 8.44
N LYS A 216 13.90 -8.91 7.85
CA LYS A 216 12.68 -8.60 8.62
C LYS A 216 12.44 -9.58 9.76
N MET A 217 12.54 -10.87 9.49
CA MET A 217 12.31 -11.90 10.49
C MET A 217 13.40 -11.90 11.56
N ARG A 218 14.67 -11.76 11.18
CA ARG A 218 15.79 -11.64 12.13
C ARG A 218 15.62 -10.40 13.01
N SER A 219 15.35 -9.25 12.40
CA SER A 219 15.11 -8.00 13.12
C SER A 219 13.93 -8.09 14.08
N PHE A 220 12.86 -8.79 13.69
CA PHE A 220 11.72 -9.07 14.56
C PHE A 220 12.10 -9.96 15.73
N ALA A 221 12.83 -11.06 15.48
CA ALA A 221 13.28 -11.97 16.52
C ALA A 221 14.15 -11.25 17.58
N GLU A 222 15.10 -10.43 17.14
CA GLU A 222 15.92 -9.60 18.01
C GLU A 222 15.09 -8.59 18.81
N ALA A 223 14.13 -7.92 18.16
CA ALA A 223 13.26 -6.95 18.82
C ALA A 223 12.32 -7.60 19.85
N SER A 224 11.87 -8.81 19.57
CA SER A 224 10.93 -9.56 20.42
C SER A 224 11.62 -10.38 21.50
N GLN A 225 12.94 -10.33 21.58
CA GLN A 225 13.76 -11.15 22.50
C GLN A 225 13.56 -12.67 22.34
N PHE A 226 13.12 -13.11 21.16
CA PHE A 226 13.07 -14.53 20.82
C PHE A 226 14.49 -15.05 20.58
N GLU A 227 14.75 -16.27 21.04
CA GLU A 227 16.03 -16.93 20.75
C GLU A 227 16.18 -17.17 19.24
N ASN A 228 17.29 -16.71 18.68
CA ASN A 228 17.59 -16.84 17.24
C ASN A 228 17.54 -18.29 16.73
N ALA A 229 17.76 -19.27 17.60
CA ALA A 229 17.74 -20.69 17.26
C ALA A 229 16.44 -21.23 16.65
N VAL A 230 15.31 -20.54 16.84
CA VAL A 230 14.02 -20.95 16.27
C VAL A 230 13.90 -20.50 14.81
N PHE A 231 14.47 -19.35 14.46
CA PHE A 231 14.35 -18.75 13.12
C PHE A 231 15.44 -19.22 12.15
N ASP A 232 16.57 -19.70 12.64
CA ASP A 232 17.63 -20.28 11.81
C ASP A 232 17.23 -21.67 11.21
N ARG A 233 16.08 -22.21 11.60
CA ARG A 233 15.56 -23.51 11.14
C ARG A 233 14.36 -23.38 10.20
N LEU A 234 13.86 -22.19 9.93
CA LEU A 234 12.78 -21.89 8.98
C LEU A 234 13.33 -21.32 7.66
#